data_229a479d46e6f07e5f1069d99d80e106
#
_entry.id   229a479d46e6f07e5f1069d99d80e106
#
_cell.length_a   1.000
_cell.length_b   1.000
_cell.length_c   1.000
_cell.angle_alpha   90.00
_cell.angle_beta   90.00
_cell.angle_gamma   90.00
#
_symmetry.space_group_name_H-M   'P 1'
#
loop_
_entity.id
_entity.type
_entity.pdbx_description
1 polymer ?
#
loop_
_entity_poly.entity_id
_entity_poly.type
_entity_poly.pdbx_seq_one_letter_code
_entity_poly.pdbx_strand_id
1 'polypeptide(L)'
;MTASPRSILQVGHLERVPLGTLYPAIVAHVGRLLTKLPGRAELVIDFTGVGRPIFDMFVYSGIYPTGVVITGGNTETRDGMTCYVPKLTLVSRLQALLQAGRLKIQRELDEAETLVRELRDFRVEFTAAGHLTFNARCGRHDDLVLALARAVPSKEVSCAGMTKAHSTGCKRPSASS
;
A
#
# COMPACT_ATOMS: atom_id res chain seq x y z
N MET A 1 14.68 27.58 -5.03
CA MET A 1 13.81 26.40 -5.13
C MET A 1 13.71 25.77 -3.75
N THR A 2 12.72 26.14 -2.97
CA THR A 2 12.47 25.58 -1.63
C THR A 2 11.86 24.20 -1.80
N ALA A 3 12.60 23.15 -1.43
CA ALA A 3 12.07 21.80 -1.35
C ALA A 3 10.93 21.80 -0.32
N SER A 4 9.74 21.41 -0.74
CA SER A 4 8.61 21.20 0.17
C SER A 4 9.06 20.26 1.29
N PRO A 5 8.74 20.53 2.56
CA PRO A 5 9.12 19.66 3.65
C PRO A 5 8.56 18.26 3.38
N ARG A 6 9.46 17.27 3.26
CA ARG A 6 9.08 15.87 3.03
C ARG A 6 8.36 15.38 4.28
N SER A 7 7.08 15.04 4.17
CA SER A 7 6.26 14.57 5.29
C SER A 7 6.89 13.34 5.97
N ILE A 8 6.79 13.30 7.30
CA ILE A 8 7.13 12.13 8.10
C ILE A 8 5.88 11.28 8.22
N LEU A 9 5.97 10.01 7.92
CA LEU A 9 4.91 9.02 8.12
C LEU A 9 5.13 8.33 9.46
N GLN A 10 4.07 8.25 10.25
CA GLN A 10 4.10 7.63 11.56
C GLN A 10 3.12 6.45 11.59
N VAL A 11 3.59 5.28 12.02
CA VAL A 11 2.73 4.14 12.33
C VAL A 11 2.21 4.33 13.75
N GLY A 12 0.94 4.70 13.86
CA GLY A 12 0.28 5.01 15.14
C GLY A 12 -0.59 3.88 15.67
N HIS A 13 -0.90 2.87 14.84
CA HIS A 13 -1.65 1.68 15.23
C HIS A 13 -1.18 0.48 14.41
N LEU A 14 -1.09 -0.66 15.06
CA LEU A 14 -0.71 -1.92 14.44
C LEU A 14 -1.40 -3.06 15.18
N GLU A 15 -2.16 -3.88 14.45
CA GLU A 15 -2.98 -4.92 15.03
C GLU A 15 -3.07 -6.13 14.12
N ARG A 16 -3.07 -7.32 14.70
CA ARG A 16 -3.44 -8.57 14.02
C ARG A 16 -4.79 -9.02 14.49
N VAL A 17 -5.74 -9.09 13.57
CA VAL A 17 -7.05 -9.67 13.86
C VAL A 17 -6.89 -11.17 14.07
N PRO A 18 -7.49 -11.76 15.14
CA PRO A 18 -7.39 -13.19 15.41
C PRO A 18 -7.87 -14.04 14.22
N LEU A 19 -7.15 -15.12 13.96
CA LEU A 19 -7.54 -16.10 12.92
C LEU A 19 -8.94 -16.65 13.21
N GLY A 20 -9.74 -16.82 12.16
CA GLY A 20 -11.12 -17.29 12.28
C GLY A 20 -12.14 -16.19 12.57
N THR A 21 -11.71 -14.93 12.72
CA THR A 21 -12.66 -13.81 12.85
C THR A 21 -13.49 -13.69 11.58
N LEU A 22 -14.82 -13.66 11.74
CA LEU A 22 -15.75 -13.55 10.62
C LEU A 22 -15.61 -12.19 9.91
N TYR A 23 -15.73 -12.17 8.61
CA TYR A 23 -15.62 -10.95 7.79
C TYR A 23 -16.54 -9.80 8.24
N PRO A 24 -17.83 -10.02 8.61
CA PRO A 24 -18.67 -8.95 9.14
C PRO A 24 -18.10 -8.30 10.40
N ALA A 25 -17.49 -9.10 11.28
CA ALA A 25 -16.87 -8.60 12.50
C ALA A 25 -15.61 -7.77 12.18
N ILE A 26 -14.81 -8.18 11.18
CA ILE A 26 -13.65 -7.42 10.69
C ILE A 26 -14.11 -6.07 10.13
N VAL A 27 -15.14 -6.07 9.26
CA VAL A 27 -15.68 -4.84 8.68
C VAL A 27 -16.18 -3.88 9.76
N ALA A 28 -16.94 -4.39 10.73
CA ALA A 28 -17.43 -3.59 11.85
C ALA A 28 -16.29 -3.05 12.73
N HIS A 29 -15.24 -3.85 12.97
CA HIS A 29 -14.06 -3.44 13.73
C HIS A 29 -13.31 -2.31 13.03
N VAL A 30 -12.97 -2.48 11.75
CA VAL A 30 -12.29 -1.46 10.94
C VAL A 30 -13.15 -0.18 10.83
N GLY A 31 -14.47 -0.31 10.65
CA GLY A 31 -15.38 0.82 10.66
C GLY A 31 -15.26 1.64 11.95
N ARG A 32 -15.24 1.00 13.12
CA ARG A 32 -15.02 1.68 14.40
C ARG A 32 -13.64 2.34 14.50
N LEU A 33 -12.59 1.73 13.96
CA LEU A 33 -11.25 2.35 13.93
C LEU A 33 -11.26 3.61 13.09
N LEU A 34 -11.87 3.58 11.91
CA LEU A 34 -11.95 4.73 11.01
C LEU A 34 -12.66 5.93 11.65
N THR A 35 -13.70 5.71 12.49
CA THR A 35 -14.38 6.80 13.17
C THR A 35 -13.52 7.50 14.23
N LYS A 36 -12.46 6.85 14.71
CA LYS A 36 -11.53 7.42 15.70
C LYS A 36 -10.39 8.22 15.06
N LEU A 37 -10.21 8.12 13.75
CA LEU A 37 -9.13 8.82 13.05
C LEU A 37 -9.50 10.27 12.78
N PRO A 38 -8.57 11.21 12.93
CA PRO A 38 -8.81 12.61 12.62
C PRO A 38 -8.93 12.81 11.11
N GLY A 39 -9.94 13.56 10.68
CA GLY A 39 -10.13 13.91 9.28
C GLY A 39 -10.65 12.77 8.41
N ARG A 40 -10.42 12.87 7.11
CA ARG A 40 -10.83 11.83 6.15
C ARG A 40 -9.74 10.78 6.01
N ALA A 41 -9.95 9.63 6.64
CA ALA A 41 -9.07 8.47 6.50
C ALA A 41 -9.31 7.76 5.17
N GLU A 42 -8.25 7.29 4.52
CA GLU A 42 -8.31 6.41 3.35
C GLU A 42 -8.09 4.96 3.81
N LEU A 43 -9.05 4.09 3.50
CA LEU A 43 -8.92 2.66 3.75
C LEU A 43 -8.32 1.99 2.52
N VAL A 44 -7.19 1.34 2.70
CA VAL A 44 -6.55 0.54 1.66
C VAL A 44 -6.59 -0.92 2.07
N ILE A 45 -7.05 -1.79 1.17
CA ILE A 45 -7.13 -3.22 1.45
C ILE A 45 -6.40 -4.05 0.40
N ASP A 46 -5.92 -5.21 0.81
CA ASP A 46 -5.42 -6.23 -0.11
C ASP A 46 -6.58 -6.80 -0.94
N PHE A 47 -6.49 -6.61 -2.24
CA PHE A 47 -7.49 -7.08 -3.18
C PHE A 47 -7.02 -8.31 -3.96
N THR A 48 -5.88 -8.89 -3.57
CA THR A 48 -5.33 -10.11 -4.15
C THR A 48 -6.10 -11.32 -3.62
N GLY A 49 -6.62 -12.16 -4.50
CA GLY A 49 -7.32 -13.39 -4.13
C GLY A 49 -8.70 -13.15 -3.48
N VAL A 50 -8.85 -13.50 -2.20
CA VAL A 50 -10.13 -13.46 -1.46
C VAL A 50 -10.55 -12.07 -0.96
N GLY A 51 -9.85 -11.02 -1.33
CA GLY A 51 -10.15 -9.66 -0.87
C GLY A 51 -11.48 -9.08 -1.38
N ARG A 52 -12.01 -9.61 -2.49
CA ARG A 52 -13.24 -9.11 -3.13
C ARG A 52 -14.49 -9.16 -2.24
N PRO A 53 -14.84 -10.26 -1.58
CA PRO A 53 -16.00 -10.31 -0.69
C PRO A 53 -15.92 -9.28 0.45
N ILE A 54 -14.73 -9.09 1.03
CA ILE A 54 -14.52 -8.11 2.11
C ILE A 54 -14.70 -6.68 1.57
N PHE A 55 -14.19 -6.41 0.37
CA PHE A 55 -14.35 -5.12 -0.30
C PHE A 55 -15.83 -4.77 -0.47
N ASP A 56 -16.61 -5.71 -1.02
CA ASP A 56 -18.04 -5.52 -1.24
C ASP A 56 -18.76 -5.25 0.09
N MET A 57 -18.40 -5.94 1.17
CA MET A 57 -18.96 -5.71 2.50
C MET A 57 -18.66 -4.31 3.04
N PHE A 58 -17.45 -3.77 2.80
CA PHE A 58 -17.15 -2.37 3.14
C PHE A 58 -18.01 -1.41 2.34
N VAL A 59 -18.15 -1.63 1.03
CA VAL A 59 -18.98 -0.78 0.17
C VAL A 59 -20.45 -0.80 0.63
N TYR A 60 -21.00 -1.97 0.96
CA TYR A 60 -22.35 -2.09 1.54
C TYR A 60 -22.50 -1.35 2.88
N SER A 61 -21.41 -1.23 3.64
CA SER A 61 -21.38 -0.48 4.91
C SER A 61 -21.15 1.02 4.71
N GLY A 62 -21.12 1.52 3.45
CA GLY A 62 -20.87 2.93 3.13
C GLY A 62 -19.41 3.36 3.22
N ILE A 63 -18.49 2.41 3.35
CA ILE A 63 -17.04 2.63 3.37
C ILE A 63 -16.48 2.25 1.99
N TYR A 64 -15.79 3.18 1.35
CA TYR A 64 -15.26 2.99 -0.01
C TYR A 64 -13.74 2.83 0.03
N PRO A 65 -13.24 1.60 0.14
CA PRO A 65 -11.80 1.36 0.21
C PRO A 65 -11.13 1.46 -1.16
N THR A 66 -9.83 1.72 -1.16
CA THR A 66 -8.96 1.49 -2.31
C THR A 66 -8.46 0.05 -2.26
N GLY A 67 -8.81 -0.77 -3.26
CA GLY A 67 -8.28 -2.12 -3.40
C GLY A 67 -6.89 -2.10 -4.03
N VAL A 68 -5.92 -2.80 -3.45
CA VAL A 68 -4.58 -2.94 -4.04
C VAL A 68 -4.34 -4.40 -4.43
N VAL A 69 -4.15 -4.62 -5.72
CA VAL A 69 -3.71 -5.92 -6.27
C VAL A 69 -2.20 -5.87 -6.46
N ILE A 70 -1.49 -6.78 -5.81
CA ILE A 70 -0.05 -6.92 -6.01
C ILE A 70 0.22 -7.67 -7.31
N THR A 71 1.05 -7.09 -8.17
CA THR A 71 1.42 -7.67 -9.45
C THR A 71 2.92 -7.99 -9.54
N GLY A 72 3.27 -8.89 -10.47
CA GLY A 72 4.67 -9.17 -10.81
C GLY A 72 5.23 -8.26 -11.91
N GLY A 73 4.42 -7.32 -12.44
CA GLY A 73 4.85 -6.41 -13.50
C GLY A 73 5.76 -5.27 -13.03
N ASN A 74 6.02 -4.32 -13.91
CA ASN A 74 6.86 -3.15 -13.63
C ASN A 74 6.08 -1.82 -13.65
N THR A 75 4.82 -1.86 -14.06
CA THR A 75 3.99 -0.66 -14.23
C THR A 75 2.84 -0.65 -13.24
N GLU A 76 2.67 0.48 -12.57
CA GLU A 76 1.51 0.73 -11.71
C GLU A 76 0.35 1.23 -12.58
N THR A 77 -0.83 0.64 -12.41
CA THR A 77 -2.04 1.05 -13.11
C THR A 77 -3.20 1.17 -12.14
N ARG A 78 -4.24 1.92 -12.53
CA ARG A 78 -5.45 2.10 -11.73
C ARG A 78 -6.68 1.92 -12.59
N ASP A 79 -7.65 1.18 -12.06
CA ASP A 79 -8.98 1.03 -12.63
C ASP A 79 -10.03 1.26 -11.53
N GLY A 80 -10.74 2.38 -11.62
CA GLY A 80 -11.71 2.81 -10.60
C GLY A 80 -11.10 2.88 -9.19
N MET A 81 -11.61 2.05 -8.29
CA MET A 81 -11.13 1.93 -6.91
C MET A 81 -10.01 0.90 -6.73
N THR A 82 -9.55 0.26 -7.79
CA THR A 82 -8.51 -0.76 -7.75
C THR A 82 -7.19 -0.24 -8.30
N CYS A 83 -6.13 -0.41 -7.54
CA CYS A 83 -4.76 -0.12 -7.95
C CYS A 83 -3.99 -1.43 -8.15
N TYR A 84 -3.36 -1.58 -9.29
CA TYR A 84 -2.45 -2.69 -9.60
C TYR A 84 -1.03 -2.20 -9.39
N VAL A 85 -0.36 -2.70 -8.37
CA VAL A 85 0.94 -2.19 -7.97
C VAL A 85 1.97 -3.31 -7.97
N PRO A 86 3.08 -3.14 -8.68
CA PRO A 86 4.17 -4.11 -8.63
C PRO A 86 4.69 -4.30 -7.20
N LYS A 87 4.93 -5.55 -6.79
CA LYS A 87 5.50 -5.84 -5.45
C LYS A 87 6.80 -5.08 -5.23
N LEU A 88 7.65 -5.00 -6.27
CA LEU A 88 8.89 -4.21 -6.25
C LEU A 88 8.63 -2.74 -5.90
N THR A 89 7.63 -2.13 -6.50
CA THR A 89 7.30 -0.72 -6.27
C THR A 89 6.89 -0.47 -4.81
N LEU A 90 6.03 -1.33 -4.26
CA LEU A 90 5.60 -1.24 -2.85
C LEU A 90 6.80 -1.31 -1.89
N VAL A 91 7.66 -2.30 -2.11
CA VAL A 91 8.83 -2.54 -1.26
C VAL A 91 9.86 -1.42 -1.39
N SER A 92 10.14 -0.97 -2.61
CA SER A 92 11.09 0.12 -2.84
C SER A 92 10.64 1.43 -2.20
N ARG A 93 9.33 1.73 -2.20
CA ARG A 93 8.75 2.89 -1.50
C ARG A 93 9.00 2.79 0.00
N LEU A 94 8.67 1.64 0.60
CA LEU A 94 8.85 1.42 2.02
C LEU A 94 10.33 1.54 2.41
N GLN A 95 11.22 0.92 1.64
CA GLN A 95 12.66 0.97 1.86
C GLN A 95 13.21 2.41 1.76
N ALA A 96 12.77 3.18 0.76
CA ALA A 96 13.19 4.57 0.62
C ALA A 96 12.77 5.44 1.82
N LEU A 97 11.58 5.22 2.37
CA LEU A 97 11.11 5.92 3.57
C LEU A 97 11.91 5.54 4.82
N LEU A 98 12.23 4.25 4.98
CA LEU A 98 13.05 3.77 6.09
C LEU A 98 14.46 4.36 6.02
N GLN A 99 15.11 4.29 4.86
CA GLN A 99 16.47 4.83 4.65
C GLN A 99 16.53 6.35 4.84
N ALA A 100 15.49 7.06 4.43
CA ALA A 100 15.38 8.50 4.63
C ALA A 100 15.02 8.90 6.07
N GLY A 101 14.78 7.95 6.98
CA GLY A 101 14.33 8.20 8.35
C GLY A 101 12.95 8.86 8.42
N ARG A 102 12.15 8.76 7.36
CA ARG A 102 10.83 9.37 7.22
C ARG A 102 9.69 8.47 7.69
N LEU A 103 9.93 7.20 7.90
CA LEU A 103 8.99 6.27 8.50
C LEU A 103 9.33 6.08 9.97
N LYS A 104 8.38 6.42 10.85
CA LYS A 104 8.52 6.27 12.30
C LYS A 104 7.55 5.19 12.78
N ILE A 105 8.08 4.22 13.52
CA ILE A 105 7.32 3.14 14.14
C ILE A 105 7.44 3.36 15.64
N GLN A 106 6.32 3.52 16.34
CA GLN A 106 6.30 3.66 17.78
C GLN A 106 6.67 2.31 18.42
N ARG A 107 7.56 2.32 19.38
CA ARG A 107 8.05 1.09 20.06
C ARG A 107 6.99 0.44 20.95
N GLU A 108 6.05 1.25 21.42
CA GLU A 108 4.97 0.91 22.34
C GLU A 108 3.81 0.16 21.67
N LEU A 109 3.82 0.03 20.33
CA LEU A 109 2.79 -0.73 19.62
C LEU A 109 2.99 -2.23 19.85
N ASP A 110 1.90 -2.95 20.13
CA ASP A 110 1.91 -4.39 20.47
C ASP A 110 2.65 -5.24 19.42
N GLU A 111 2.51 -4.90 18.13
CA GLU A 111 3.13 -5.62 17.01
C GLU A 111 4.40 -4.96 16.48
N ALA A 112 4.97 -3.96 17.17
CA ALA A 112 6.15 -3.24 16.69
C ALA A 112 7.36 -4.16 16.51
N GLU A 113 7.63 -5.04 17.47
CA GLU A 113 8.74 -6.00 17.38
C GLU A 113 8.53 -7.01 16.26
N THR A 114 7.29 -7.47 16.05
CA THR A 114 6.93 -8.37 14.95
C THR A 114 7.15 -7.69 13.60
N LEU A 115 6.68 -6.45 13.43
CA LEU A 115 6.92 -5.67 12.22
C LEU A 115 8.42 -5.47 11.94
N VAL A 116 9.21 -5.11 12.95
CA VAL A 116 10.68 -4.93 12.80
C VAL A 116 11.34 -6.25 12.40
N ARG A 117 10.90 -7.38 12.95
CA ARG A 117 11.39 -8.70 12.57
C ARG A 117 11.04 -9.05 11.13
N GLU A 118 9.80 -8.84 10.71
CA GLU A 118 9.38 -9.03 9.33
C GLU A 118 10.18 -8.14 8.37
N LEU A 119 10.40 -6.86 8.70
CA LEU A 119 11.22 -5.94 7.91
C LEU A 119 12.67 -6.42 7.74
N ARG A 120 13.27 -7.01 8.78
CA ARG A 120 14.64 -7.57 8.73
C ARG A 120 14.71 -8.85 7.92
N ASP A 121 13.67 -9.68 7.99
CA ASP A 121 13.60 -10.97 7.30
C ASP A 121 13.13 -10.79 5.84
N PHE A 122 12.60 -9.62 5.49
CA PHE A 122 12.12 -9.30 4.15
C PHE A 122 13.30 -9.10 3.20
N ARG A 123 13.53 -10.09 2.33
CA ARG A 123 14.66 -10.09 1.40
C ARG A 123 14.19 -9.98 -0.03
N VAL A 124 15.05 -9.35 -0.84
CA VAL A 124 14.97 -9.35 -2.30
C VAL A 124 15.80 -10.51 -2.79
N GLU A 125 15.19 -11.48 -3.45
CA GLU A 125 15.90 -12.60 -4.09
C GLU A 125 15.82 -12.46 -5.60
N PHE A 126 16.95 -12.70 -6.27
CA PHE A 126 17.00 -12.82 -7.72
C PHE A 126 16.79 -14.29 -8.09
N THR A 127 15.77 -14.59 -8.90
CA THR A 127 15.62 -15.93 -9.45
C THR A 127 16.68 -16.18 -10.53
N ALA A 128 16.97 -17.45 -10.78
CA ALA A 128 17.88 -17.86 -11.88
C ALA A 128 17.42 -17.34 -13.27
N ALA A 129 16.15 -16.99 -13.42
CA ALA A 129 15.58 -16.38 -14.63
C ALA A 129 15.70 -14.83 -14.66
N GLY A 130 16.42 -14.21 -13.71
CA GLY A 130 16.61 -12.76 -13.64
C GLY A 130 15.40 -11.98 -13.12
N HIS A 131 14.38 -12.64 -12.61
CA HIS A 131 13.23 -11.98 -11.99
C HIS A 131 13.50 -11.70 -10.51
N LEU A 132 13.16 -10.48 -10.07
CA LEU A 132 13.17 -10.12 -8.68
C LEU A 132 11.99 -10.76 -7.97
N THR A 133 12.25 -11.60 -6.98
CA THR A 133 11.24 -12.10 -6.05
C THR A 133 11.44 -11.48 -4.68
N PHE A 134 10.33 -11.08 -4.09
CA PHE A 134 10.28 -10.50 -2.75
C PHE A 134 9.46 -11.45 -1.88
N ASN A 135 10.13 -12.26 -1.09
CA ASN A 135 9.46 -13.20 -0.20
C ASN A 135 10.05 -13.08 1.20
N ALA A 136 9.18 -13.27 2.20
CA ALA A 136 9.67 -13.66 3.51
C ALA A 136 10.45 -14.98 3.37
N ARG A 137 11.48 -15.20 4.19
CA ARG A 137 12.15 -16.50 4.28
C ARG A 137 11.08 -17.60 4.39
N CYS A 138 11.32 -18.75 3.76
CA CYS A 138 10.41 -19.88 3.78
C CYS A 138 9.88 -20.14 5.20
N GLY A 139 8.53 -20.13 5.38
CA GLY A 139 7.88 -20.30 6.68
C GLY A 139 7.74 -19.05 7.55
N ARG A 140 8.03 -17.83 7.02
CA ARG A 140 7.84 -16.54 7.70
C ARG A 140 6.71 -15.74 7.06
N HIS A 141 5.96 -15.01 7.89
CA HIS A 141 4.90 -14.13 7.46
C HIS A 141 5.47 -12.75 7.10
N ASP A 142 4.91 -12.10 6.08
CA ASP A 142 5.23 -10.73 5.64
C ASP A 142 3.99 -9.81 5.64
N ASP A 143 2.96 -10.21 6.38
CA ASP A 143 1.65 -9.58 6.37
C ASP A 143 1.70 -8.12 6.82
N LEU A 144 2.44 -7.83 7.91
CA LEU A 144 2.56 -6.47 8.45
C LEU A 144 3.39 -5.57 7.54
N VAL A 145 4.46 -6.10 6.95
CA VAL A 145 5.29 -5.37 5.99
C VAL A 145 4.46 -5.02 4.74
N LEU A 146 3.69 -5.96 4.22
CA LEU A 146 2.86 -5.72 3.05
C LEU A 146 1.69 -4.80 3.35
N ALA A 147 1.07 -4.89 4.53
CA ALA A 147 0.04 -3.94 4.98
C ALA A 147 0.60 -2.52 5.06
N LEU A 148 1.77 -2.36 5.69
CA LEU A 148 2.46 -1.08 5.80
C LEU A 148 2.85 -0.52 4.43
N ALA A 149 3.40 -1.36 3.54
CA ALA A 149 3.79 -0.94 2.19
C ALA A 149 2.62 -0.42 1.35
N ARG A 150 1.42 -1.01 1.51
CA ARG A 150 0.19 -0.54 0.84
C ARG A 150 -0.33 0.77 1.44
N ALA A 151 -0.13 1.00 2.74
CA ALA A 151 -0.53 2.24 3.39
C ALA A 151 0.34 3.45 3.00
N VAL A 152 1.50 3.23 2.38
CA VAL A 152 2.38 4.30 1.91
C VAL A 152 1.78 4.97 0.65
N PRO A 153 1.43 6.28 0.70
CA PRO A 153 0.85 6.96 -0.44
C PRO A 153 1.78 6.99 -1.65
N SER A 154 1.24 6.75 -2.85
CA SER A 154 1.99 6.78 -4.11
C SER A 154 2.71 8.12 -4.37
N LYS A 155 2.18 9.21 -3.83
CA LYS A 155 2.72 10.58 -3.99
C LYS A 155 3.97 10.86 -3.15
N GLU A 156 4.21 10.08 -2.10
CA GLU A 156 5.29 10.34 -1.14
C GLU A 156 6.70 9.95 -1.64
N VAL A 157 6.78 9.19 -2.72
CA VAL A 157 8.03 8.66 -3.28
C VAL A 157 8.27 9.14 -4.71
N SER A 158 7.67 10.25 -5.12
CA SER A 158 8.08 10.90 -6.36
C SER A 158 9.53 11.39 -6.21
N CYS A 159 10.45 10.48 -6.53
CA CYS A 159 11.86 10.79 -6.64
C CYS A 159 12.06 11.88 -7.69
N ALA A 160 12.85 12.86 -7.34
CA ALA A 160 13.47 13.79 -8.27
C ALA A 160 14.03 13.00 -9.49
N GLY A 161 13.54 13.31 -10.68
CA GLY A 161 14.18 12.89 -11.93
C GLY A 161 13.33 12.16 -12.96
N MET A 162 12.08 12.59 -13.20
CA MET A 162 11.47 12.34 -14.52
C MET A 162 10.89 13.64 -15.02
N THR A 163 11.66 14.27 -15.90
CA THR A 163 11.25 15.37 -16.76
C THR A 163 9.96 15.02 -17.48
N LYS A 164 8.97 15.90 -17.35
CA LYS A 164 7.72 15.86 -18.10
C LYS A 164 8.01 15.74 -19.59
N ALA A 165 7.70 14.61 -20.19
CA ALA A 165 7.48 14.53 -21.63
C ALA A 165 6.17 15.28 -21.93
N HIS A 166 6.23 16.32 -22.69
CA HIS A 166 5.10 17.07 -23.24
C HIS A 166 4.26 16.14 -24.09
N SER A 167 3.02 15.90 -23.71
CA SER A 167 2.01 15.36 -24.60
C SER A 167 1.41 16.49 -25.41
N THR A 168 1.91 16.63 -26.63
CA THR A 168 1.35 17.52 -27.66
C THR A 168 0.06 16.90 -28.22
N GLY A 169 -1.05 17.62 -28.06
CA GLY A 169 -2.11 17.73 -29.05
C GLY A 169 -2.91 16.48 -29.43
N CYS A 170 -3.99 16.20 -28.71
CA CYS A 170 -5.14 15.51 -29.30
C CYS A 170 -6.08 16.54 -29.92
N LYS A 171 -6.00 16.74 -31.26
CA LYS A 171 -6.98 17.48 -32.06
C LYS A 171 -8.27 16.68 -32.12
N ARG A 172 -9.38 17.27 -31.69
CA ARG A 172 -10.74 16.77 -31.95
C ARG A 172 -11.05 16.90 -33.46
N PRO A 173 -11.68 15.93 -34.09
CA PRO A 173 -12.24 16.15 -35.43
C PRO A 173 -13.53 16.98 -35.29
N SER A 174 -13.58 18.06 -36.06
CA SER A 174 -14.75 18.91 -36.25
C SER A 174 -15.82 18.15 -37.05
N ALA A 175 -17.04 18.09 -36.51
CA ALA A 175 -18.22 17.73 -37.26
C ALA A 175 -18.54 18.87 -38.25
N SER A 176 -18.73 18.52 -39.51
CA SER A 176 -19.35 19.39 -40.54
C SER A 176 -20.50 18.64 -41.14
N SER A 177 -21.67 19.26 -41.03
CA SER A 177 -22.88 19.27 -41.85
C SER A 177 -23.28 17.99 -42.56
#